data_2599789a272a90cc3b079feb030e8ba4
#
_entry.id   2599789a272a90cc3b079feb030e8ba4
#
_cell.length_a   1.000
_cell.length_b   1.000
_cell.length_c   1.000
_cell.angle_alpha   90.00
_cell.angle_beta   90.00
_cell.angle_gamma   90.00
#
_symmetry.space_group_name_H-M   'P 1'
#
loop_
_entity.id
_entity.type
_entity.pdbx_description
1 polymer ?
#
loop_
_entity_poly.entity_id
_entity_poly.type
_entity_poly.pdbx_seq_one_letter_code
_entity_poly.pdbx_strand_id
1 'polypeptide(L)'
;MENLKYPIGSFNWDQDFSLEELLGAVVRIQDMPNKLAKLLNTEKRDAMLKAQYREGSWTAQEVIHHMADSHMQAFIRCKHILAKTADTVQPYDENAWSQTGDYDFSYESSYLMLMGLHQRWSLLLLNALKGDPSVLAASLYHPEHGRSISLAQFIALYAWHGDHHLAHIQLCLNSANNLN
;
A
#
# COMPACT_ATOMS: atom_id res chain seq x y z
N MET A 1 17.91 -13.20 -5.19
CA MET A 1 17.61 -11.74 -5.28
C MET A 1 16.13 -11.47 -5.60
N GLU A 2 15.47 -12.27 -6.43
CA GLU A 2 14.04 -12.09 -6.74
C GLU A 2 13.14 -12.22 -5.51
N ASN A 3 13.45 -13.14 -4.59
CA ASN A 3 12.71 -13.29 -3.32
C ASN A 3 12.74 -12.03 -2.41
N LEU A 4 13.71 -11.14 -2.56
CA LEU A 4 13.75 -9.89 -1.78
C LEU A 4 12.92 -8.78 -2.44
N LYS A 5 12.74 -8.83 -3.77
CA LYS A 5 11.89 -7.89 -4.50
C LYS A 5 10.40 -8.18 -4.27
N TYR A 6 10.04 -9.46 -4.15
CA TYR A 6 8.67 -9.91 -3.90
C TYR A 6 8.63 -10.87 -2.71
N PRO A 7 8.85 -10.37 -1.47
CA PRO A 7 9.03 -11.22 -0.29
C PRO A 7 7.80 -12.06 0.07
N ILE A 8 6.63 -11.67 -0.40
CA ILE A 8 5.36 -12.40 -0.23
C ILE A 8 4.78 -12.91 -1.57
N GLY A 9 5.59 -12.94 -2.63
CA GLY A 9 5.14 -13.25 -3.99
C GLY A 9 4.51 -12.05 -4.69
N SER A 10 4.28 -12.17 -6.02
CA SER A 10 3.61 -11.15 -6.82
C SER A 10 2.10 -11.21 -6.67
N PHE A 11 1.42 -10.07 -6.90
CA PHE A 11 -0.04 -10.02 -6.92
C PHE A 11 -0.61 -10.83 -8.08
N ASN A 12 -1.63 -11.64 -7.80
CA ASN A 12 -2.32 -12.41 -8.84
C ASN A 12 -3.47 -11.59 -9.42
N TRP A 13 -3.29 -11.09 -10.64
CA TRP A 13 -4.25 -10.26 -11.36
C TRP A 13 -5.47 -11.02 -11.91
N ASP A 14 -5.35 -12.34 -12.03
CA ASP A 14 -6.36 -13.19 -12.69
C ASP A 14 -7.23 -13.92 -11.67
N GLN A 15 -7.11 -13.56 -10.39
CA GLN A 15 -7.93 -14.11 -9.32
C GLN A 15 -9.26 -13.37 -9.21
N ASP A 16 -10.35 -14.12 -9.13
CA ASP A 16 -11.63 -13.64 -8.65
C ASP A 16 -11.67 -13.63 -7.12
N PHE A 17 -12.36 -12.66 -6.54
CA PHE A 17 -12.43 -12.48 -5.10
C PHE A 17 -13.88 -12.61 -4.61
N SER A 18 -14.09 -13.51 -3.65
CA SER A 18 -15.36 -13.60 -2.90
C SER A 18 -15.55 -12.38 -1.99
N LEU A 19 -16.78 -12.15 -1.57
CA LEU A 19 -17.10 -11.08 -0.61
C LEU A 19 -16.34 -11.27 0.73
N GLU A 20 -16.17 -12.50 1.18
CA GLU A 20 -15.44 -12.83 2.41
C GLU A 20 -13.96 -12.45 2.29
N GLU A 21 -13.31 -12.78 1.16
CA GLU A 21 -11.91 -12.40 0.90
C GLU A 21 -11.75 -10.88 0.83
N LEU A 22 -12.71 -10.17 0.21
CA LEU A 22 -12.68 -8.70 0.16
C LEU A 22 -12.88 -8.07 1.53
N LEU A 23 -13.76 -8.60 2.37
CA LEU A 23 -13.90 -8.17 3.76
C LEU A 23 -12.60 -8.38 4.54
N GLY A 24 -11.96 -9.55 4.37
CA GLY A 24 -10.62 -9.82 4.93
C GLY A 24 -9.55 -8.86 4.42
N ALA A 25 -9.59 -8.51 3.13
CA ALA A 25 -8.68 -7.52 2.54
C ALA A 25 -8.88 -6.11 3.15
N VAL A 26 -10.13 -5.69 3.39
CA VAL A 26 -10.40 -4.40 4.04
C VAL A 26 -9.91 -4.38 5.49
N VAL A 27 -10.02 -5.49 6.22
CA VAL A 27 -9.44 -5.60 7.58
C VAL A 27 -7.92 -5.48 7.53
N ARG A 28 -7.25 -6.08 6.54
CA ARG A 28 -5.80 -5.94 6.33
C ARG A 28 -5.41 -4.49 6.03
N ILE A 29 -6.17 -3.80 5.16
CA ILE A 29 -5.99 -2.36 4.89
C ILE A 29 -6.14 -1.57 6.19
N GLN A 30 -7.19 -1.81 6.97
CA GLN A 30 -7.45 -1.11 8.23
C GLN A 30 -6.31 -1.29 9.25
N ASP A 31 -5.75 -2.50 9.36
CA ASP A 31 -4.76 -2.84 10.38
C ASP A 31 -3.31 -2.53 9.95
N MET A 32 -3.07 -2.21 8.67
CA MET A 32 -1.73 -1.98 8.14
C MET A 32 -0.93 -0.93 8.93
N PRO A 33 -1.47 0.24 9.31
CA PRO A 33 -0.72 1.22 10.11
C PRO A 33 -0.35 0.72 11.50
N ASN A 34 -1.18 -0.13 12.12
CA ASN A 34 -0.87 -0.76 13.41
C ASN A 34 0.27 -1.78 13.28
N LYS A 35 0.31 -2.54 12.18
CA LYS A 35 1.42 -3.44 11.89
C LYS A 35 2.72 -2.67 11.66
N LEU A 36 2.65 -1.55 10.93
CA LEU A 36 3.79 -0.65 10.76
C LEU A 36 4.27 -0.09 12.10
N ALA A 37 3.36 0.35 12.98
CA ALA A 37 3.70 0.83 14.33
C ALA A 37 4.48 -0.23 15.14
N LYS A 38 4.10 -1.50 15.04
CA LYS A 38 4.81 -2.60 15.72
C LYS A 38 6.23 -2.76 15.19
N LEU A 39 6.46 -2.64 13.90
CA LEU A 39 7.81 -2.67 13.30
C LEU A 39 8.66 -1.48 13.72
N LEU A 40 8.04 -0.30 13.85
CA LEU A 40 8.72 0.93 14.28
C LEU A 40 9.03 0.95 15.78
N ASN A 41 8.36 0.11 16.58
CA ASN A 41 8.59 0.01 18.03
C ASN A 41 9.77 -0.92 18.36
N THR A 42 10.97 -0.50 18.00
CA THR A 42 12.22 -1.24 18.19
C THR A 42 13.35 -0.29 18.56
N GLU A 43 14.31 -0.77 19.35
CA GLU A 43 15.57 -0.04 19.66
C GLU A 43 16.44 0.13 18.41
N LYS A 44 16.30 -0.72 17.41
CA LYS A 44 17.01 -0.65 16.12
C LYS A 44 16.32 0.22 15.07
N ARG A 45 15.31 1.01 15.45
CA ARG A 45 14.50 1.80 14.50
C ARG A 45 15.35 2.67 13.56
N ASP A 46 16.29 3.44 14.10
CA ASP A 46 17.08 4.36 13.28
C ASP A 46 18.00 3.63 12.29
N ALA A 47 18.52 2.47 12.67
CA ALA A 47 19.29 1.62 11.76
C ALA A 47 18.39 0.96 10.72
N MET A 48 17.21 0.49 11.12
CA MET A 48 16.20 -0.08 10.22
C MET A 48 15.74 0.94 9.17
N LEU A 49 15.43 2.18 9.57
CA LEU A 49 14.94 3.23 8.68
C LEU A 49 15.95 3.58 7.56
N LYS A 50 17.25 3.47 7.85
CA LYS A 50 18.33 3.70 6.88
C LYS A 50 18.72 2.47 6.08
N ALA A 51 18.26 1.29 6.46
CA ALA A 51 18.59 0.04 5.79
C ALA A 51 17.79 -0.12 4.51
N GLN A 52 18.41 -0.70 3.48
CA GLN A 52 17.76 -1.16 2.25
C GLN A 52 17.42 -2.64 2.39
N TYR A 53 16.24 -3.07 1.91
CA TYR A 53 15.85 -4.49 1.93
C TYR A 53 16.61 -5.34 0.91
N ARG A 54 17.27 -4.71 -0.07
CA ARG A 54 18.26 -5.26 -1.01
C ARG A 54 19.12 -4.14 -1.55
N GLU A 55 20.28 -4.46 -2.12
CA GLU A 55 21.16 -3.48 -2.77
C GLU A 55 20.44 -2.67 -3.85
N GLY A 56 20.55 -1.34 -3.78
CA GLY A 56 19.94 -0.39 -4.72
C GLY A 56 18.41 -0.26 -4.60
N SER A 57 17.79 -0.81 -3.54
CA SER A 57 16.38 -0.56 -3.25
C SER A 57 16.18 0.71 -2.41
N TRP A 58 14.94 1.11 -2.26
CA TRP A 58 14.56 2.10 -1.26
C TRP A 58 14.94 1.64 0.16
N THR A 59 15.24 2.59 1.01
CA THR A 59 15.35 2.41 2.46
C THR A 59 13.98 2.18 3.08
N ALA A 60 13.93 1.68 4.33
CA ALA A 60 12.63 1.52 5.01
C ALA A 60 11.90 2.86 5.18
N GLN A 61 12.61 3.97 5.37
CA GLN A 61 12.01 5.31 5.44
C GLN A 61 11.35 5.70 4.11
N GLU A 62 12.04 5.54 2.98
CA GLU A 62 11.51 5.81 1.65
C GLU A 62 10.31 4.91 1.33
N VAL A 63 10.33 3.64 1.76
CA VAL A 63 9.18 2.73 1.63
C VAL A 63 7.97 3.26 2.40
N ILE A 64 8.13 3.84 3.60
CA ILE A 64 7.02 4.42 4.36
C ILE A 64 6.43 5.64 3.64
N HIS A 65 7.26 6.52 3.06
CA HIS A 65 6.80 7.66 2.26
C HIS A 65 6.04 7.17 1.01
N HIS A 66 6.61 6.20 0.27
CA HIS A 66 5.96 5.60 -0.89
C HIS A 66 4.60 4.97 -0.53
N MET A 67 4.48 4.27 0.60
CA MET A 67 3.20 3.72 1.04
C MET A 67 2.15 4.82 1.25
N ALA A 68 2.52 5.95 1.83
CA ALA A 68 1.61 7.08 2.03
C ALA A 68 1.11 7.64 0.69
N ASP A 69 2.01 7.89 -0.26
CA ASP A 69 1.68 8.39 -1.59
C ASP A 69 0.81 7.40 -2.38
N SER A 70 1.23 6.15 -2.45
CA SER A 70 0.53 5.11 -3.20
C SER A 70 -0.87 4.84 -2.65
N HIS A 71 -1.01 4.76 -1.32
CA HIS A 71 -2.30 4.50 -0.68
C HIS A 71 -3.24 5.72 -0.75
N MET A 72 -2.71 6.94 -0.75
CA MET A 72 -3.49 8.15 -1.05
C MET A 72 -4.06 8.09 -2.47
N GLN A 73 -3.25 7.74 -3.46
CA GLN A 73 -3.72 7.56 -4.84
C GLN A 73 -4.79 6.47 -4.94
N ALA A 74 -4.62 5.36 -4.22
CA ALA A 74 -5.60 4.29 -4.20
C ALA A 74 -6.95 4.73 -3.60
N PHE A 75 -6.93 5.47 -2.50
CA PHE A 75 -8.13 6.04 -1.91
C PHE A 75 -8.86 6.96 -2.89
N ILE A 76 -8.14 7.84 -3.58
CA ILE A 76 -8.70 8.73 -4.60
C ILE A 76 -9.34 7.91 -5.74
N ARG A 77 -8.65 6.86 -6.23
CA ARG A 77 -9.16 5.96 -7.27
C ARG A 77 -10.45 5.26 -6.83
N CYS A 78 -10.50 4.71 -5.62
CA CYS A 78 -11.73 4.14 -5.06
C CYS A 78 -12.87 5.18 -4.95
N LYS A 79 -12.56 6.43 -4.58
CA LYS A 79 -13.54 7.52 -4.56
C LYS A 79 -14.08 7.82 -5.96
N HIS A 80 -13.24 7.84 -6.98
CA HIS A 80 -13.67 8.04 -8.37
C HIS A 80 -14.59 6.93 -8.85
N ILE A 81 -14.28 5.66 -8.56
CA ILE A 81 -15.14 4.52 -8.89
C ILE A 81 -16.52 4.67 -8.24
N LEU A 82 -16.54 4.91 -6.91
CA LEU A 82 -17.78 4.98 -6.14
C LEU A 82 -18.64 6.19 -6.49
N ALA A 83 -18.03 7.31 -6.81
CA ALA A 83 -18.70 8.53 -7.22
C ALA A 83 -18.99 8.63 -8.73
N LYS A 84 -18.47 7.68 -9.54
CA LYS A 84 -18.58 7.66 -11.01
C LYS A 84 -18.09 8.97 -11.64
N THR A 85 -16.93 9.46 -11.20
CA THR A 85 -16.40 10.79 -11.61
C THR A 85 -15.17 10.70 -12.49
N ALA A 86 -14.69 9.50 -12.81
CA ALA A 86 -13.62 9.26 -13.76
C ALA A 86 -13.74 7.87 -14.36
N ASP A 87 -13.17 7.67 -15.54
CA ASP A 87 -13.10 6.38 -16.24
C ASP A 87 -11.64 5.88 -16.36
N THR A 88 -10.69 6.75 -16.09
CA THR A 88 -9.25 6.47 -16.22
C THR A 88 -8.50 6.95 -14.99
N VAL A 89 -7.52 6.14 -14.56
CA VAL A 89 -6.58 6.50 -13.50
C VAL A 89 -5.63 7.58 -14.00
N GLN A 90 -5.39 8.60 -13.19
CA GLN A 90 -4.21 9.45 -13.34
C GLN A 90 -3.00 8.70 -12.76
N PRO A 91 -2.05 8.24 -13.57
CA PRO A 91 -0.84 7.61 -13.07
C PRO A 91 0.09 8.63 -12.42
N TYR A 92 1.03 8.17 -11.62
CA TYR A 92 2.12 8.97 -11.08
C TYR A 92 3.42 8.18 -11.15
N ASP A 93 4.51 8.86 -11.43
CA ASP A 93 5.85 8.26 -11.46
C ASP A 93 6.39 8.18 -10.02
N GLU A 94 6.35 6.98 -9.42
CA GLU A 94 6.80 6.74 -8.05
C GLU A 94 8.30 7.03 -7.86
N ASN A 95 9.11 6.80 -8.90
CA ASN A 95 10.54 7.09 -8.84
C ASN A 95 10.79 8.60 -8.89
N ALA A 96 10.06 9.34 -9.73
CA ALA A 96 10.17 10.79 -9.76
C ALA A 96 9.67 11.41 -8.45
N TRP A 97 8.59 10.88 -7.86
CA TRP A 97 8.07 11.36 -6.57
C TRP A 97 9.06 11.10 -5.44
N SER A 98 9.72 9.94 -5.41
CA SER A 98 10.74 9.66 -4.40
C SER A 98 11.97 10.57 -4.43
N GLN A 99 12.15 11.36 -5.51
CA GLN A 99 13.22 12.35 -5.64
C GLN A 99 12.76 13.78 -5.25
N THR A 100 11.52 13.97 -4.83
CA THR A 100 11.07 15.23 -4.25
C THR A 100 11.56 15.33 -2.81
N GLY A 101 11.99 16.52 -2.37
CA GLY A 101 12.73 16.69 -1.13
C GLY A 101 12.02 16.31 0.17
N ASP A 102 10.73 15.92 0.12
CA ASP A 102 9.96 15.47 1.28
C ASP A 102 10.35 14.04 1.74
N TYR A 103 10.93 13.22 0.86
CA TYR A 103 11.47 11.90 1.22
C TYR A 103 12.71 11.96 2.11
N ASP A 104 13.39 13.12 2.16
CA ASP A 104 14.53 13.38 3.04
C ASP A 104 14.11 13.65 4.50
N PHE A 105 12.83 13.97 4.73
CA PHE A 105 12.30 14.26 6.06
C PHE A 105 11.89 12.97 6.81
N SER A 106 11.60 13.16 8.10
CA SER A 106 11.22 12.07 8.98
C SER A 106 9.91 11.39 8.54
N TYR A 107 9.85 10.06 8.69
CA TYR A 107 8.72 9.22 8.32
C TYR A 107 7.42 9.54 9.08
N GLU A 108 7.47 10.25 10.21
CA GLU A 108 6.33 10.45 11.11
C GLU A 108 5.14 11.11 10.41
N SER A 109 5.37 12.08 9.52
CA SER A 109 4.29 12.73 8.77
C SER A 109 3.56 11.75 7.85
N SER A 110 4.29 10.91 7.15
CA SER A 110 3.72 9.86 6.30
C SER A 110 3.01 8.76 7.11
N TYR A 111 3.56 8.40 8.28
CA TYR A 111 2.89 7.48 9.20
C TYR A 111 1.56 8.04 9.72
N LEU A 112 1.52 9.32 10.14
CA LEU A 112 0.28 9.97 10.57
C LEU A 112 -0.74 10.06 9.44
N MET A 113 -0.28 10.35 8.21
CA MET A 113 -1.13 10.33 7.02
C MET A 113 -1.72 8.95 6.77
N LEU A 114 -0.91 7.87 6.84
CA LEU A 114 -1.38 6.50 6.72
C LEU A 114 -2.42 6.14 7.78
N MET A 115 -2.23 6.54 9.05
CA MET A 115 -3.19 6.29 10.13
C MET A 115 -4.56 6.87 9.80
N GLY A 116 -4.65 8.16 9.48
CA GLY A 116 -5.92 8.82 9.15
C GLY A 116 -6.54 8.32 7.85
N LEU A 117 -5.70 8.11 6.83
CA LEU A 117 -6.13 7.63 5.52
C LEU A 117 -6.76 6.23 5.62
N HIS A 118 -6.08 5.28 6.24
CA HIS A 118 -6.54 3.88 6.35
C HIS A 118 -7.81 3.74 7.19
N GLN A 119 -7.93 4.52 8.27
CA GLN A 119 -9.16 4.58 9.05
C GLN A 119 -10.34 5.04 8.18
N ARG A 120 -10.18 6.12 7.44
CA ARG A 120 -11.22 6.68 6.59
C ARG A 120 -11.51 5.78 5.38
N TRP A 121 -10.46 5.21 4.78
CA TRP A 121 -10.57 4.35 3.61
C TRP A 121 -11.27 3.03 3.92
N SER A 122 -10.93 2.36 5.02
CA SER A 122 -11.61 1.13 5.44
C SER A 122 -13.09 1.33 5.68
N LEU A 123 -13.50 2.45 6.30
CA LEU A 123 -14.92 2.79 6.46
C LEU A 123 -15.64 2.99 5.13
N LEU A 124 -15.00 3.67 4.16
CA LEU A 124 -15.52 3.84 2.81
C LEU A 124 -15.75 2.49 2.13
N LEU A 125 -14.75 1.59 2.17
CA LEU A 125 -14.80 0.28 1.55
C LEU A 125 -15.83 -0.64 2.24
N LEU A 126 -15.88 -0.66 3.58
CA LEU A 126 -16.89 -1.43 4.32
C LEU A 126 -18.31 -0.99 3.98
N ASN A 127 -18.53 0.32 3.80
CA ASN A 127 -19.84 0.82 3.39
C ASN A 127 -20.17 0.39 1.95
N ALA A 128 -19.22 0.40 1.04
CA ALA A 128 -19.39 -0.07 -0.32
C ALA A 128 -19.73 -1.57 -0.38
N LEU A 129 -19.00 -2.40 0.40
CA LEU A 129 -19.22 -3.85 0.48
C LEU A 129 -20.59 -4.24 1.08
N LYS A 130 -21.13 -3.41 1.99
CA LYS A 130 -22.47 -3.61 2.59
C LYS A 130 -23.61 -3.13 1.70
N GLY A 131 -23.31 -2.29 0.72
CA GLY A 131 -24.28 -1.70 -0.19
C GLY A 131 -24.61 -2.60 -1.40
N ASP A 132 -24.67 -2.01 -2.57
CA ASP A 132 -24.90 -2.73 -3.82
C ASP A 132 -23.63 -3.48 -4.26
N PRO A 133 -23.62 -4.83 -4.27
CA PRO A 133 -22.46 -5.61 -4.70
C PRO A 133 -22.01 -5.33 -6.15
N SER A 134 -22.89 -4.80 -7.00
CA SER A 134 -22.55 -4.48 -8.40
C SER A 134 -21.43 -3.44 -8.50
N VAL A 135 -21.25 -2.61 -7.48
CA VAL A 135 -20.18 -1.61 -7.42
C VAL A 135 -18.77 -2.23 -7.43
N LEU A 136 -18.66 -3.49 -7.00
CA LEU A 136 -17.36 -4.22 -6.98
C LEU A 136 -16.82 -4.46 -8.38
N ALA A 137 -17.69 -4.58 -9.40
CA ALA A 137 -17.31 -4.72 -10.80
C ALA A 137 -16.99 -3.38 -11.48
N ALA A 138 -17.40 -2.25 -10.89
CA ALA A 138 -17.08 -0.93 -11.43
C ALA A 138 -15.57 -0.70 -11.43
N SER A 139 -15.02 -0.14 -12.51
CA SER A 139 -13.57 -0.12 -12.75
C SER A 139 -13.10 1.22 -13.32
N LEU A 140 -11.78 1.44 -13.23
CA LEU A 140 -11.04 2.49 -13.94
C LEU A 140 -10.00 1.85 -14.85
N TYR A 141 -9.81 2.40 -16.04
CA TYR A 141 -8.70 2.03 -16.90
C TYR A 141 -7.37 2.55 -16.32
N HIS A 142 -6.38 1.67 -16.19
CA HIS A 142 -5.04 2.04 -15.71
C HIS A 142 -4.04 1.99 -16.87
N PRO A 143 -3.57 3.15 -17.35
CA PRO A 143 -2.72 3.21 -18.55
C PRO A 143 -1.42 2.41 -18.43
N GLU A 144 -0.75 2.46 -17.26
CA GLU A 144 0.52 1.74 -17.04
C GLU A 144 0.34 0.22 -17.00
N HIS A 145 -0.82 -0.27 -16.55
CA HIS A 145 -1.15 -1.69 -16.56
C HIS A 145 -1.83 -2.15 -17.86
N GLY A 146 -2.24 -1.20 -18.72
CA GLY A 146 -2.92 -1.49 -19.99
C GLY A 146 -4.26 -2.21 -19.81
N ARG A 147 -4.92 -2.08 -18.65
CA ARG A 147 -6.15 -2.80 -18.29
C ARG A 147 -7.09 -2.00 -17.40
N SER A 148 -8.36 -2.35 -17.40
CA SER A 148 -9.30 -1.87 -16.40
C SER A 148 -9.11 -2.66 -15.10
N ILE A 149 -9.12 -1.94 -13.97
CA ILE A 149 -8.99 -2.51 -12.62
C ILE A 149 -10.29 -2.22 -11.88
N SER A 150 -10.96 -3.27 -11.43
CA SER A 150 -12.22 -3.17 -10.70
C SER A 150 -12.01 -2.72 -9.25
N LEU A 151 -13.07 -2.26 -8.59
CA LEU A 151 -13.02 -1.94 -7.16
C LEU A 151 -12.60 -3.17 -6.34
N ALA A 152 -13.09 -4.36 -6.67
CA ALA A 152 -12.66 -5.60 -6.02
C ALA A 152 -11.16 -5.83 -6.15
N GLN A 153 -10.62 -5.67 -7.36
CA GLN A 153 -9.17 -5.79 -7.60
C GLN A 153 -8.36 -4.69 -6.88
N PHE A 154 -8.85 -3.44 -6.82
CA PHE A 154 -8.17 -2.39 -6.04
C PHE A 154 -8.13 -2.74 -4.54
N ILE A 155 -9.20 -3.25 -3.96
CA ILE A 155 -9.24 -3.68 -2.55
C ILE A 155 -8.19 -4.78 -2.30
N ALA A 156 -8.19 -5.82 -3.13
CA ALA A 156 -7.27 -6.95 -2.98
C ALA A 156 -5.81 -6.53 -3.21
N LEU A 157 -5.55 -5.72 -4.26
CA LEU A 157 -4.23 -5.21 -4.61
C LEU A 157 -3.62 -4.40 -3.46
N TYR A 158 -4.39 -3.50 -2.85
CA TYR A 158 -3.83 -2.62 -1.82
C TYR A 158 -3.74 -3.28 -0.44
N ALA A 159 -4.51 -4.32 -0.17
CA ALA A 159 -4.26 -5.20 0.96
C ALA A 159 -2.93 -5.98 0.76
N TRP A 160 -2.69 -6.52 -0.45
CA TRP A 160 -1.42 -7.15 -0.81
C TRP A 160 -0.26 -6.14 -0.77
N HIS A 161 -0.41 -4.94 -1.33
CA HIS A 161 0.61 -3.89 -1.39
C HIS A 161 1.08 -3.45 0.00
N GLY A 162 0.13 -3.26 0.93
CA GLY A 162 0.45 -2.96 2.31
C GLY A 162 1.28 -4.06 2.98
N ASP A 163 0.87 -5.33 2.87
CA ASP A 163 1.61 -6.46 3.43
C ASP A 163 2.97 -6.66 2.73
N HIS A 164 3.06 -6.39 1.42
CA HIS A 164 4.29 -6.47 0.64
C HIS A 164 5.34 -5.48 1.15
N HIS A 165 4.96 -4.23 1.37
CA HIS A 165 5.88 -3.22 1.89
C HIS A 165 6.19 -3.38 3.38
N LEU A 166 5.27 -3.87 4.20
CA LEU A 166 5.57 -4.28 5.57
C LEU A 166 6.63 -5.39 5.61
N ALA A 167 6.58 -6.33 4.65
CA ALA A 167 7.61 -7.36 4.54
C ALA A 167 8.98 -6.78 4.12
N HIS A 168 9.03 -5.76 3.25
CA HIS A 168 10.27 -5.03 2.96
C HIS A 168 10.85 -4.35 4.20
N ILE A 169 10.02 -3.67 5.00
CA ILE A 169 10.45 -3.03 6.25
C ILE A 169 10.94 -4.08 7.26
N GLN A 170 10.29 -5.26 7.33
CA GLN A 170 10.76 -6.37 8.17
C GLN A 170 12.14 -6.89 7.71
N LEU A 171 12.43 -6.94 6.40
CA LEU A 171 13.74 -7.29 5.88
C LEU A 171 14.80 -6.26 6.31
N CYS A 172 14.47 -4.96 6.27
CA CYS A 172 15.34 -3.89 6.77
C CYS A 172 15.62 -4.05 8.28
N LEU A 173 14.60 -4.40 9.08
CA LEU A 173 14.76 -4.67 10.51
C LEU A 173 15.67 -5.88 10.77
N ASN A 174 15.50 -6.95 10.00
CA ASN A 174 16.35 -8.14 10.12
C ASN A 174 17.82 -7.81 9.79
N SER A 175 18.05 -6.99 8.76
CA SER A 175 19.40 -6.49 8.41
C SER A 175 20.00 -5.64 9.53
N ALA A 176 19.21 -4.72 10.12
CA ALA A 176 19.66 -3.89 11.24
C ALA A 176 19.99 -4.71 12.51
N ASN A 177 19.30 -5.81 12.75
CA ASN A 177 19.58 -6.72 13.87
C ASN A 177 20.87 -7.53 13.69
N ASN A 178 21.32 -7.75 12.43
CA ASN A 178 22.54 -8.48 12.12
C ASN A 178 23.80 -7.58 12.12
N LEU A 179 23.64 -6.27 12.25
CA LEU A 179 24.74 -5.29 12.38
C LEU A 179 25.13 -5.12 13.87
N ASN A 180 25.66 -6.18 14.49
CA ASN A 180 26.25 -6.14 15.84
C ASN A 180 27.77 -6.10 15.77
#